data_b50719dd307b9fba41f07e786ed2ca49
#
_entry.id   b50719dd307b9fba41f07e786ed2ca49
#
_cell.length_a   1.000
_cell.length_b   1.000
_cell.length_c   1.000
_cell.angle_alpha   90.00
_cell.angle_beta   90.00
_cell.angle_gamma   90.00
#
_symmetry.space_group_name_H-M   'P 1'
#
loop_
_entity.id
_entity.type
_entity.pdbx_description
1 polymer ?
#
loop_
_entity_poly.entity_id
_entity_poly.type
_entity_poly.pdbx_seq_one_letter_code
_entity_poly.pdbx_strand_id
1 'polypeptide(L)'
;MCNHVRTVDGTEERQSWFLVDLPGYGFAKTSGKNAEDWSSFIDDYIMNSPELALICLLIDSRHPDLDIDEKAYAWLGTSGVPVLVIGTKGDKLKASEKQQNRRKLASNYPSVYPPVIYSSQGTGKGEVLHIIESIVCR
;
A
#
# COMPACT_ATOMS: atom_id res chain seq x y z
N MET A 1 -15.09 -8.34 -0.26
CA MET A 1 -15.04 -8.21 -1.73
C MET A 1 -15.48 -6.82 -2.12
N CYS A 2 -14.71 -6.15 -2.93
CA CYS A 2 -15.04 -4.82 -3.46
C CYS A 2 -15.52 -4.95 -4.90
N ASN A 3 -16.60 -4.27 -5.23
CA ASN A 3 -17.17 -4.28 -6.57
C ASN A 3 -17.00 -2.91 -7.21
N HIS A 4 -16.56 -2.91 -8.44
CA HIS A 4 -16.46 -1.71 -9.26
C HIS A 4 -17.34 -1.87 -10.48
N VAL A 5 -18.12 -0.83 -10.79
CA VAL A 5 -18.95 -0.80 -11.99
C VAL A 5 -18.33 0.17 -12.99
N ARG A 6 -18.05 -0.32 -14.17
CA ARG A 6 -17.51 0.46 -15.29
C ARG A 6 -18.48 0.42 -16.45
N THR A 7 -18.67 1.56 -17.10
CA THR A 7 -19.46 1.62 -18.33
C THR A 7 -18.51 1.53 -19.53
N VAL A 8 -18.71 0.52 -20.36
CA VAL A 8 -17.97 0.32 -21.61
C VAL A 8 -18.97 0.20 -22.74
N ASP A 9 -18.86 1.07 -23.73
CA ASP A 9 -19.75 1.10 -24.91
C ASP A 9 -21.26 1.07 -24.57
N GLY A 10 -21.63 1.75 -23.49
CA GLY A 10 -23.03 1.80 -23.03
C GLY A 10 -23.50 0.60 -22.23
N THR A 11 -22.64 -0.39 -22.01
CA THR A 11 -22.91 -1.53 -21.15
C THR A 11 -22.17 -1.41 -19.81
N GLU A 12 -22.85 -1.75 -18.73
CA GLU A 12 -22.24 -1.80 -17.40
C GLU A 12 -21.49 -3.11 -17.21
N GLU A 13 -20.17 -3.04 -17.04
CA GLU A 13 -19.34 -4.18 -16.65
C GLU A 13 -19.03 -4.07 -15.16
N ARG A 14 -19.35 -5.14 -14.44
CA ARG A 14 -18.97 -5.25 -13.02
C ARG A 14 -17.67 -6.03 -12.92
N GLN A 15 -16.67 -5.37 -12.32
CA GLN A 15 -15.42 -6.01 -11.98
C GLN A 15 -15.35 -6.15 -10.46
N SER A 16 -14.99 -7.35 -10.01
CA SER A 16 -14.83 -7.66 -8.60
C SER A 16 -13.36 -7.83 -8.27
N TRP A 17 -12.95 -7.30 -7.12
CA TRP A 17 -11.61 -7.48 -6.61
C TRP A 17 -11.66 -7.64 -5.09
N PHE A 18 -10.61 -8.21 -4.54
CA PHE A 18 -10.50 -8.45 -3.11
C PHE A 18 -9.48 -7.50 -2.50
N LEU A 19 -9.86 -6.88 -1.41
CA LEU A 19 -8.92 -6.18 -0.54
C LEU A 19 -8.66 -7.10 0.66
N VAL A 20 -7.39 -7.52 0.80
CA VAL A 20 -6.98 -8.44 1.87
C VAL A 20 -6.17 -7.67 2.89
N ASP A 21 -6.61 -7.69 4.13
CA ASP A 21 -5.90 -7.10 5.25
C ASP A 21 -4.96 -8.14 5.85
N LEU A 22 -3.67 -7.83 5.88
CA LEU A 22 -2.64 -8.72 6.40
C LEU A 22 -2.10 -8.19 7.73
N PRO A 23 -1.57 -9.07 8.60
CA PRO A 23 -0.97 -8.63 9.86
C PRO A 23 0.15 -7.61 9.64
N GLY A 24 0.14 -6.56 10.45
CA GLY A 24 1.18 -5.52 10.39
C GLY A 24 2.51 -6.00 10.97
N TYR A 25 3.60 -5.61 10.33
CA TYR A 25 4.96 -5.92 10.79
C TYR A 25 5.37 -5.07 12.01
N GLY A 26 4.68 -3.97 12.28
CA GLY A 26 4.97 -3.06 13.40
C GLY A 26 4.72 -3.65 14.78
N PHE A 27 3.89 -4.69 14.88
CA PHE A 27 3.63 -5.42 16.12
C PHE A 27 4.75 -6.42 16.46
N ALA A 28 5.69 -6.63 15.57
CA ALA A 28 6.83 -7.53 15.76
C ALA A 28 7.93 -6.97 16.67
N LYS A 29 7.68 -5.87 17.37
CA LYS A 29 8.69 -5.20 18.21
C LYS A 29 9.12 -5.98 19.45
N THR A 30 8.47 -7.09 19.77
CA THR A 30 8.66 -7.75 21.07
C THR A 30 9.45 -9.06 21.03
N SER A 31 9.70 -9.67 19.88
CA SER A 31 10.61 -10.81 19.74
C SER A 31 10.99 -11.06 18.28
N GLY A 32 12.22 -11.49 18.04
CA GLY A 32 12.71 -11.85 16.71
C GLY A 32 11.87 -12.92 16.00
N LYS A 33 11.18 -13.78 16.74
CA LYS A 33 10.26 -14.78 16.22
C LYS A 33 9.10 -14.17 15.44
N ASN A 34 8.54 -13.06 15.91
CA ASN A 34 7.36 -12.46 15.28
C ASN A 34 7.67 -11.86 13.90
N ALA A 35 8.89 -11.36 13.70
CA ALA A 35 9.32 -10.84 12.39
C ALA A 35 9.50 -11.95 11.37
N GLU A 36 10.11 -13.07 11.79
CA GLU A 36 10.27 -14.26 10.93
C GLU A 36 8.92 -14.89 10.59
N ASP A 37 8.03 -15.00 11.57
CA ASP A 37 6.67 -15.53 11.39
C ASP A 37 5.87 -14.64 10.43
N TRP A 38 6.00 -13.31 10.53
CA TRP A 38 5.34 -12.38 9.64
C TRP A 38 5.85 -12.55 8.20
N SER A 39 7.16 -12.59 7.99
CA SER A 39 7.73 -12.73 6.66
C SER A 39 7.38 -14.07 6.02
N SER A 40 7.42 -15.16 6.77
CA SER A 40 7.00 -16.48 6.29
C SER A 40 5.54 -16.49 5.87
N PHE A 41 4.66 -15.91 6.68
CA PHE A 41 3.23 -15.84 6.37
C PHE A 41 2.98 -15.05 5.07
N ILE A 42 3.63 -13.91 4.91
CA ILE A 42 3.47 -13.08 3.73
C ILE A 42 4.08 -13.75 2.49
N ASP A 43 5.25 -14.40 2.61
CA ASP A 43 5.83 -15.19 1.53
C ASP A 43 4.87 -16.26 1.03
N ASP A 44 4.30 -17.03 1.95
CA ASP A 44 3.33 -18.06 1.61
C ASP A 44 2.10 -17.47 0.91
N TYR A 45 1.61 -16.35 1.40
CA TYR A 45 0.48 -15.66 0.79
C TYR A 45 0.78 -15.22 -0.65
N ILE A 46 1.92 -14.57 -0.87
CA ILE A 46 2.33 -14.10 -2.19
C ILE A 46 2.55 -15.26 -3.15
N MET A 47 3.24 -16.31 -2.71
CA MET A 47 3.53 -17.50 -3.51
C MET A 47 2.25 -18.23 -3.96
N ASN A 48 1.21 -18.20 -3.13
CA ASN A 48 -0.06 -18.89 -3.40
C ASN A 48 -1.15 -17.97 -3.96
N SER A 49 -0.81 -16.74 -4.32
CA SER A 49 -1.77 -15.75 -4.83
C SER A 49 -1.31 -15.17 -6.17
N PRO A 50 -1.34 -15.95 -7.26
CA PRO A 50 -0.88 -15.47 -8.57
C PRO A 50 -1.72 -14.33 -9.13
N GLU A 51 -2.94 -14.15 -8.65
CA GLU A 51 -3.83 -13.04 -9.01
C GLU A 51 -3.54 -11.74 -8.24
N LEU A 52 -2.57 -11.74 -7.32
CA LEU A 52 -2.20 -10.55 -6.56
C LEU A 52 -1.62 -9.47 -7.50
N ALA A 53 -2.32 -8.34 -7.61
CA ALA A 53 -2.01 -7.29 -8.58
C ALA A 53 -1.31 -6.08 -7.98
N LEU A 54 -1.48 -5.83 -6.68
CA LEU A 54 -0.94 -4.66 -5.99
C LEU A 54 -0.77 -4.95 -4.51
N ILE A 55 0.34 -4.48 -3.96
CA ILE A 55 0.58 -4.46 -2.51
C ILE A 55 0.52 -3.01 -2.04
N CYS A 56 -0.30 -2.72 -1.05
CA CYS A 56 -0.33 -1.42 -0.40
C CYS A 56 0.49 -1.47 0.89
N LEU A 57 1.57 -0.71 0.94
CA LEU A 57 2.42 -0.58 2.12
C LEU A 57 2.03 0.69 2.88
N LEU A 58 1.52 0.50 4.10
CA LEU A 58 1.09 1.62 4.95
C LEU A 58 2.24 2.07 5.82
N ILE A 59 2.63 3.34 5.68
CA ILE A 59 3.70 3.97 6.46
C ILE A 59 3.13 5.20 7.14
N ASP A 60 3.46 5.40 8.42
CA ASP A 60 3.08 6.63 9.12
C ASP A 60 3.76 7.82 8.45
N SER A 61 2.99 8.71 7.85
CA SER A 61 3.52 9.85 7.08
C SER A 61 4.32 10.84 7.91
N ARG A 62 4.20 10.79 9.23
CA ARG A 62 5.01 11.61 10.15
C ARG A 62 6.45 11.11 10.27
N HIS A 63 6.69 9.83 9.95
CA HIS A 63 7.97 9.15 10.13
C HIS A 63 8.35 8.39 8.84
N PRO A 64 8.76 9.10 7.77
CA PRO A 64 9.05 8.48 6.47
C PRO A 64 10.39 7.74 6.41
N ASP A 65 11.19 7.77 7.47
CA ASP A 65 12.57 7.27 7.49
C ASP A 65 12.80 6.10 8.46
N LEU A 66 11.76 5.36 8.85
CA LEU A 66 11.91 4.25 9.80
C LEU A 66 12.53 3.02 9.15
N ASP A 67 13.55 2.46 9.79
CA ASP A 67 14.25 1.25 9.32
C ASP A 67 13.31 0.06 9.11
N ILE A 68 12.32 -0.11 9.99
CA ILE A 68 11.38 -1.22 9.91
C ILE A 68 10.55 -1.16 8.62
N ASP A 69 10.17 0.04 8.20
CA ASP A 69 9.43 0.25 6.95
C ASP A 69 10.31 0.00 5.74
N GLU A 70 11.57 0.45 5.77
CA GLU A 70 12.53 0.22 4.71
C GLU A 70 12.81 -1.28 4.51
N LYS A 71 12.95 -2.03 5.59
CA LYS A 71 13.13 -3.49 5.54
C LYS A 71 11.92 -4.19 4.95
N ALA A 72 10.71 -3.80 5.36
CA ALA A 72 9.48 -4.34 4.82
C ALA A 72 9.35 -4.06 3.32
N TYR A 73 9.65 -2.83 2.89
CA TYR A 73 9.63 -2.45 1.48
C TYR A 73 10.63 -3.25 0.66
N ALA A 74 11.87 -3.36 1.12
CA ALA A 74 12.92 -4.11 0.42
C ALA A 74 12.51 -5.59 0.25
N TRP A 75 11.94 -6.17 1.28
CA TRP A 75 11.48 -7.55 1.26
C TRP A 75 10.28 -7.73 0.31
N LEU A 76 9.29 -6.83 0.34
CA LEU A 76 8.15 -6.86 -0.58
C LEU A 76 8.59 -6.66 -2.04
N GLY A 77 9.65 -5.90 -2.28
CA GLY A 77 10.20 -5.68 -3.61
C GLY A 77 10.70 -6.96 -4.29
N THR A 78 11.03 -7.99 -3.52
CA THR A 78 11.49 -9.28 -4.07
C THR A 78 10.35 -10.09 -4.69
N SER A 79 9.09 -9.74 -4.40
CA SER A 79 7.91 -10.45 -4.89
C SER A 79 7.62 -10.22 -6.39
N GLY A 80 8.13 -9.14 -6.97
CA GLY A 80 7.79 -8.72 -8.32
C GLY A 80 6.41 -8.06 -8.46
N VAL A 81 5.63 -7.98 -7.38
CA VAL A 81 4.33 -7.30 -7.37
C VAL A 81 4.52 -5.81 -7.13
N PRO A 82 3.85 -4.92 -7.89
CA PRO A 82 3.95 -3.48 -7.64
C PRO A 82 3.52 -3.10 -6.23
N VAL A 83 4.24 -2.15 -5.63
CA VAL A 83 3.97 -1.65 -4.28
C VAL A 83 3.51 -0.20 -4.36
N LEU A 84 2.35 0.09 -3.79
CA LEU A 84 1.87 1.45 -3.58
C LEU A 84 2.14 1.83 -2.13
N VAL A 85 2.93 2.87 -1.91
CA VAL A 85 3.19 3.41 -0.57
C VAL A 85 2.09 4.40 -0.21
N ILE A 86 1.43 4.15 0.92
CA ILE A 86 0.39 5.03 1.45
C ILE A 86 0.88 5.59 2.78
N GLY A 87 1.12 6.91 2.80
CA GLY A 87 1.48 7.63 4.02
C GLY A 87 0.23 7.91 4.84
N THR A 88 0.04 7.19 5.93
CA THR A 88 -1.13 7.33 6.81
C THR A 88 -1.01 8.54 7.74
N LYS A 89 -2.09 8.88 8.43
CA LYS A 89 -2.14 9.95 9.43
C LYS A 89 -1.77 11.33 8.86
N GLY A 90 -2.14 11.57 7.60
CA GLY A 90 -1.87 12.86 6.95
C GLY A 90 -2.53 14.05 7.63
N ASP A 91 -3.62 13.84 8.38
CA ASP A 91 -4.28 14.87 9.17
C ASP A 91 -3.41 15.41 10.32
N LYS A 92 -2.35 14.68 10.71
CA LYS A 92 -1.40 15.10 11.75
C LYS A 92 -0.28 15.99 11.20
N LEU A 93 -0.21 16.20 9.90
CA LEU A 93 0.80 17.01 9.25
C LEU A 93 0.24 18.35 8.77
N LYS A 94 1.06 19.41 8.87
CA LYS A 94 0.80 20.68 8.20
C LYS A 94 1.02 20.54 6.69
N ALA A 95 0.46 21.44 5.90
CA ALA A 95 0.55 21.37 4.43
C ALA A 95 1.99 21.31 3.91
N SER A 96 2.90 22.08 4.48
CA SER A 96 4.32 22.09 4.13
C SER A 96 5.01 20.76 4.50
N GLU A 97 4.66 20.18 5.65
CA GLU A 97 5.17 18.90 6.09
C GLU A 97 4.67 17.75 5.21
N LYS A 98 3.40 17.78 4.80
CA LYS A 98 2.82 16.79 3.87
C LYS A 98 3.63 16.73 2.58
N GLN A 99 3.91 17.88 1.99
CA GLN A 99 4.66 17.96 0.74
C GLN A 99 6.09 17.45 0.91
N GLN A 100 6.77 17.86 1.98
CA GLN A 100 8.12 17.42 2.29
C GLN A 100 8.19 15.91 2.54
N ASN A 101 7.28 15.39 3.35
CA ASN A 101 7.26 13.95 3.69
C ASN A 101 6.82 13.09 2.52
N ARG A 102 5.93 13.58 1.66
CA ARG A 102 5.58 12.91 0.40
C ARG A 102 6.82 12.75 -0.49
N ARG A 103 7.65 13.78 -0.61
CA ARG A 103 8.91 13.71 -1.35
C ARG A 103 9.89 12.70 -0.76
N LYS A 104 9.99 12.66 0.57
CA LYS A 104 10.82 11.67 1.27
C LYS A 104 10.32 10.25 1.00
N LEU A 105 9.02 10.01 1.06
CA LEU A 105 8.43 8.71 0.73
C LEU A 105 8.74 8.31 -0.71
N ALA A 106 8.63 9.23 -1.65
CA ALA A 106 8.95 8.96 -3.06
C ALA A 106 10.43 8.63 -3.26
N SER A 107 11.32 9.28 -2.54
CA SER A 107 12.76 9.04 -2.60
C SER A 107 13.16 7.74 -1.93
N ASN A 108 12.60 7.46 -0.74
CA ASN A 108 12.94 6.26 0.05
C ASN A 108 12.31 4.98 -0.51
N TYR A 109 11.16 5.10 -1.16
CA TYR A 109 10.36 3.97 -1.64
C TYR A 109 10.01 4.13 -3.11
N PRO A 110 10.99 4.01 -4.03
CA PRO A 110 10.70 4.12 -5.46
C PRO A 110 9.69 3.09 -5.92
N SER A 111 8.71 3.52 -6.71
CA SER A 111 7.67 2.66 -7.25
C SER A 111 7.15 3.22 -8.56
N VAL A 112 6.48 2.38 -9.35
CA VAL A 112 5.74 2.83 -10.54
C VAL A 112 4.56 3.73 -10.18
N TYR A 113 4.12 3.70 -8.94
CA TYR A 113 3.06 4.56 -8.42
C TYR A 113 3.65 5.59 -7.45
N PRO A 114 3.30 6.88 -7.60
CA PRO A 114 3.71 7.88 -6.62
C PRO A 114 3.06 7.60 -5.26
N PRO A 115 3.75 7.87 -4.14
CA PRO A 115 3.16 7.69 -2.82
C PRO A 115 1.97 8.62 -2.62
N VAL A 116 0.97 8.15 -1.89
CA VAL A 116 -0.24 8.91 -1.57
C VAL A 116 -0.27 9.22 -0.08
N ILE A 117 -0.48 10.48 0.27
CA ILE A 117 -0.73 10.87 1.66
C ILE A 117 -2.23 10.72 1.94
N TYR A 118 -2.53 9.93 2.95
CA TYR A 118 -3.90 9.51 3.27
C TYR A 118 -4.25 9.90 4.71
N SER A 119 -5.52 10.27 4.92
CA SER A 119 -6.07 10.42 6.26
C SER A 119 -7.45 9.77 6.35
N SER A 120 -7.82 9.34 7.55
CA SER A 120 -9.16 8.81 7.83
C SER A 120 -10.28 9.84 7.61
N GLN A 121 -9.91 11.13 7.50
CA GLN A 121 -10.84 12.22 7.20
C GLN A 121 -11.13 12.39 5.70
N GLY A 122 -10.60 11.51 4.87
CA GLY A 122 -10.91 11.45 3.44
C GLY A 122 -9.81 11.94 2.49
N THR A 123 -8.74 12.55 2.98
CA THR A 123 -7.62 12.98 2.14
C THR A 123 -6.94 11.76 1.51
N GLY A 124 -6.68 11.80 0.21
CA GLY A 124 -5.97 10.76 -0.52
C GLY A 124 -6.82 9.56 -0.94
N LYS A 125 -8.03 9.44 -0.44
CA LYS A 125 -8.92 8.31 -0.78
C LYS A 125 -9.16 8.19 -2.29
N GLY A 126 -9.44 9.30 -2.94
CA GLY A 126 -9.68 9.32 -4.38
C GLY A 126 -8.47 8.90 -5.20
N GLU A 127 -7.26 9.31 -4.80
CA GLU A 127 -6.01 8.91 -5.46
C GLU A 127 -5.77 7.41 -5.34
N VAL A 128 -5.95 6.85 -4.14
CA VAL A 128 -5.78 5.40 -3.91
C VAL A 128 -6.77 4.60 -4.74
N LEU A 129 -8.04 4.98 -4.73
CA LEU A 129 -9.08 4.29 -5.50
C LEU A 129 -8.81 4.38 -7.00
N HIS A 130 -8.34 5.53 -7.49
CA HIS A 130 -8.00 5.70 -8.90
C HIS A 130 -6.88 4.75 -9.33
N ILE A 131 -5.84 4.60 -8.51
CA ILE A 131 -4.74 3.66 -8.78
C ILE A 131 -5.26 2.22 -8.80
N ILE A 132 -6.06 1.83 -7.82
CA ILE A 132 -6.65 0.49 -7.77
C ILE A 132 -7.52 0.23 -9.01
N GLU A 133 -8.38 1.16 -9.38
CA GLU A 133 -9.23 1.06 -10.56
C GLU A 133 -8.40 0.89 -11.84
N SER A 134 -7.30 1.62 -11.98
CA SER A 134 -6.43 1.52 -13.15
C SER A 134 -5.81 0.14 -13.33
N ILE A 135 -5.64 -0.61 -12.24
CA ILE A 135 -5.10 -1.97 -12.24
C ILE A 135 -6.21 -2.99 -12.48
N VAL A 136 -7.31 -2.85 -11.76
CA VAL A 136 -8.43 -3.82 -11.78
C VAL A 136 -9.22 -3.74 -13.08
N CYS A 137 -9.34 -2.55 -13.67
CA CYS A 137 -10.14 -2.29 -14.87
C CYS A 137 -9.32 -2.32 -16.17
N ARG A 138 -8.26 -3.06 -16.19
CA ARG A 138 -7.48 -3.27 -17.42
C ARG A 138 -8.19 -4.16 -18.43
#